data_a8f262aa1c6d09cb7f3de3bb3a111bb7
#
_entry.id   a8f262aa1c6d09cb7f3de3bb3a111bb7
#
_cell.length_a   1.000
_cell.length_b   1.000
_cell.length_c   1.000
_cell.angle_alpha   90.00
_cell.angle_beta   90.00
_cell.angle_gamma   90.00
#
_symmetry.space_group_name_H-M   'P 1'
#
loop_
_entity.id
_entity.type
_entity.pdbx_description
1 polymer ?
#
loop_
_entity_poly.entity_id
_entity_poly.type
_entity_poly.pdbx_seq_one_letter_code
_entity_poly.pdbx_strand_id
1 'polypeptide(L)'
;MKKIALTYLLLTSYIFSNINAVVSILPIQTFVKSIGGDKVAVSLMVQPGNSPHTYEPKPSQMVEIAKADLYFAIDVEFEHVWLPKFQSLNPKMHLIDLSDNITKIQMQGKHECEANDEHHSAHEEHKHEGQDPHVWTAPSNVKIIAQNIYHTLKKEDPVNADYYKKNLDIFLASVDETDRQIIDILSSLEEGQKFMVFHPSWGYFAKAYNMEQVAVEVEGKEPKPKELIYLLKEAKEEKVKAIFTQPEFSDTVAKIIAKELQIPVVKVSPLSANWSENLINIAKVIAGKN
;
A
#
# COMPACT_ATOMS: atom_id res chain seq x y z
N MET A 1 -12.08 21.33 71.40
CA MET A 1 -11.20 20.43 70.65
C MET A 1 -11.84 20.24 69.28
N LYS A 2 -11.40 20.98 68.25
CA LYS A 2 -11.91 20.87 66.86
C LYS A 2 -11.16 19.82 66.12
N LYS A 3 -11.83 18.72 65.68
CA LYS A 3 -11.26 17.67 64.84
C LYS A 3 -11.20 18.16 63.39
N ILE A 4 -10.01 18.39 62.86
CA ILE A 4 -9.76 18.66 61.45
C ILE A 4 -9.76 17.32 60.70
N ALA A 5 -10.78 17.06 59.91
CA ALA A 5 -10.81 15.92 58.98
C ALA A 5 -9.99 16.30 57.72
N LEU A 6 -8.83 15.63 57.56
CA LEU A 6 -7.95 15.75 56.42
C LEU A 6 -8.48 14.81 55.31
N THR A 7 -9.19 15.38 54.33
CA THR A 7 -9.68 14.63 53.18
C THR A 7 -8.52 14.49 52.18
N TYR A 8 -7.94 13.28 52.08
CA TYR A 8 -6.98 12.93 51.04
C TYR A 8 -7.69 12.77 49.70
N LEU A 9 -7.51 13.76 48.81
CA LEU A 9 -7.91 13.67 47.42
C LEU A 9 -6.87 12.81 46.68
N LEU A 10 -7.18 11.51 46.47
CA LEU A 10 -6.37 10.62 45.63
C LEU A 10 -6.52 11.07 44.17
N LEU A 11 -5.59 11.91 43.68
CA LEU A 11 -5.39 12.11 42.26
C LEU A 11 -4.82 10.82 41.67
N THR A 12 -5.67 9.99 41.14
CA THR A 12 -5.24 8.89 40.24
C THR A 12 -4.73 9.53 38.96
N SER A 13 -3.42 9.69 38.83
CA SER A 13 -2.77 9.99 37.56
C SER A 13 -3.00 8.80 36.64
N TYR A 14 -3.94 8.93 35.72
CA TYR A 14 -4.03 8.02 34.58
C TYR A 14 -2.77 8.26 33.73
N ILE A 15 -1.81 7.33 33.84
CA ILE A 15 -0.70 7.26 32.89
C ILE A 15 -1.34 6.75 31.60
N PHE A 16 -1.64 7.67 30.67
CA PHE A 16 -2.04 7.30 29.31
C PHE A 16 -0.81 6.69 28.64
N SER A 17 -0.78 5.37 28.59
CA SER A 17 0.16 4.67 27.74
C SER A 17 -0.28 4.86 26.30
N ASN A 18 0.61 5.31 25.41
CA ASN A 18 0.34 5.34 23.99
C ASN A 18 0.11 3.91 23.49
N ILE A 19 -0.82 3.73 22.56
CA ILE A 19 -1.00 2.46 21.85
C ILE A 19 0.27 2.19 21.03
N ASN A 20 0.88 1.01 21.19
CA ASN A 20 1.99 0.55 20.37
C ASN A 20 1.44 -0.23 19.18
N ALA A 21 1.42 0.39 18.02
CA ALA A 21 0.97 -0.24 16.79
C ALA A 21 2.16 -0.63 15.90
N VAL A 22 2.01 -1.75 15.19
CA VAL A 22 2.95 -2.18 14.16
C VAL A 22 2.21 -2.24 12.83
N VAL A 23 2.90 -1.90 11.76
CA VAL A 23 2.40 -1.91 10.39
C VAL A 23 3.42 -2.54 9.44
N SER A 24 2.96 -3.13 8.35
CA SER A 24 3.85 -3.76 7.37
C SER A 24 4.56 -2.77 6.47
N ILE A 25 3.86 -1.77 5.97
CA ILE A 25 4.35 -0.86 4.92
C ILE A 25 4.20 0.62 5.26
N LEU A 26 5.05 1.43 4.65
CA LEU A 26 5.17 2.86 4.93
C LEU A 26 3.90 3.69 4.67
N PRO A 27 3.10 3.48 3.61
CA PRO A 27 1.83 4.18 3.44
C PRO A 27 0.89 3.97 4.64
N ILE A 28 0.77 2.75 5.13
CA ILE A 28 -0.09 2.42 6.29
C ILE A 28 0.44 3.10 7.56
N GLN A 29 1.78 3.17 7.74
CA GLN A 29 2.36 3.94 8.84
C GLN A 29 1.92 5.41 8.78
N THR A 30 1.94 6.02 7.60
CA THR A 30 1.51 7.40 7.39
C THR A 30 0.03 7.57 7.75
N PHE A 31 -0.84 6.66 7.32
CA PHE A 31 -2.27 6.72 7.59
C PHE A 31 -2.58 6.56 9.09
N VAL A 32 -1.96 5.56 9.74
CA VAL A 32 -2.14 5.33 11.19
C VAL A 32 -1.63 6.53 11.99
N LYS A 33 -0.47 7.11 11.63
CA LYS A 33 0.05 8.33 12.27
C LYS A 33 -0.85 9.55 12.06
N SER A 34 -1.43 9.69 10.87
CA SER A 34 -2.34 10.81 10.58
C SER A 34 -3.61 10.75 11.42
N ILE A 35 -4.13 9.57 11.70
CA ILE A 35 -5.37 9.38 12.47
C ILE A 35 -5.07 9.26 13.97
N GLY A 36 -4.06 8.48 14.36
CA GLY A 36 -3.68 8.23 15.75
C GLY A 36 -2.95 9.40 16.42
N GLY A 37 -2.25 10.22 15.62
CA GLY A 37 -1.48 11.36 16.11
C GLY A 37 -0.45 10.96 17.16
N ASP A 38 -0.35 11.75 18.23
CA ASP A 38 0.57 11.53 19.36
C ASP A 38 0.12 10.46 20.35
N LYS A 39 -1.07 9.88 20.16
CA LYS A 39 -1.63 8.80 21.00
C LYS A 39 -1.22 7.41 20.55
N VAL A 40 -0.61 7.27 19.38
CA VAL A 40 -0.23 5.98 18.79
C VAL A 40 1.24 6.00 18.37
N ALA A 41 2.05 5.15 18.98
CA ALA A 41 3.42 4.89 18.55
C ALA A 41 3.40 3.83 17.45
N VAL A 42 3.92 4.14 16.25
CA VAL A 42 3.80 3.26 15.08
C VAL A 42 5.16 2.79 14.60
N SER A 43 5.41 1.49 14.74
CA SER A 43 6.61 0.80 14.24
C SER A 43 6.37 0.23 12.84
N LEU A 44 7.38 0.32 11.97
CA LEU A 44 7.32 -0.13 10.57
C LEU A 44 8.15 -1.41 10.38
N MET A 45 7.57 -2.43 9.73
CA MET A 45 8.29 -3.65 9.37
C MET A 45 9.14 -3.45 8.12
N VAL A 46 8.54 -3.36 6.96
CA VAL A 46 9.28 -3.23 5.68
C VAL A 46 9.86 -1.83 5.58
N GLN A 47 11.19 -1.75 5.73
CA GLN A 47 11.90 -0.47 5.70
C GLN A 47 11.98 0.09 4.27
N PRO A 48 12.06 1.43 4.09
CA PRO A 48 12.18 2.04 2.77
C PRO A 48 13.28 1.41 1.91
N GLY A 49 13.01 1.19 0.62
CA GLY A 49 13.93 0.57 -0.33
C GLY A 49 13.97 -0.96 -0.29
N ASN A 50 13.18 -1.60 0.57
CA ASN A 50 13.02 -3.04 0.58
C ASN A 50 11.66 -3.44 0.00
N SER A 51 11.62 -4.61 -0.63
CA SER A 51 10.39 -5.17 -1.19
C SER A 51 9.62 -5.98 -0.15
N PRO A 52 8.30 -5.78 0.01
CA PRO A 52 7.47 -6.64 0.85
C PRO A 52 7.45 -8.11 0.45
N HIS A 53 7.82 -8.43 -0.80
CA HIS A 53 7.84 -9.82 -1.29
C HIS A 53 8.97 -10.65 -0.67
N THR A 54 10.09 -10.01 -0.30
CA THR A 54 11.32 -10.72 0.13
C THR A 54 11.86 -10.25 1.48
N TYR A 55 11.11 -9.38 2.17
CA TYR A 55 11.58 -8.81 3.42
C TYR A 55 11.61 -9.81 4.57
N GLU A 56 12.71 -9.78 5.33
CA GLU A 56 12.85 -10.51 6.59
C GLU A 56 13.03 -9.54 7.77
N PRO A 57 12.25 -9.67 8.86
CA PRO A 57 12.35 -8.79 10.02
C PRO A 57 13.69 -8.91 10.73
N LYS A 58 14.22 -7.78 11.15
CA LYS A 58 15.42 -7.70 11.98
C LYS A 58 15.10 -8.08 13.44
N PRO A 59 16.07 -8.56 14.24
CA PRO A 59 15.84 -8.87 15.66
C PRO A 59 15.26 -7.71 16.46
N SER A 60 15.64 -6.47 16.17
CA SER A 60 15.07 -5.28 16.82
C SER A 60 13.58 -5.11 16.54
N GLN A 61 13.12 -5.45 15.35
CA GLN A 61 11.69 -5.38 14.98
C GLN A 61 10.88 -6.49 15.67
N MET A 62 11.49 -7.66 15.95
CA MET A 62 10.84 -8.71 16.75
C MET A 62 10.61 -8.24 18.20
N VAL A 63 11.46 -7.36 18.73
CA VAL A 63 11.25 -6.72 20.04
C VAL A 63 10.04 -5.78 20.01
N GLU A 64 9.85 -5.04 18.91
CA GLU A 64 8.66 -4.19 18.74
C GLU A 64 7.38 -5.02 18.64
N ILE A 65 7.38 -6.15 17.92
CA ILE A 65 6.27 -7.10 17.87
C ILE A 65 5.93 -7.62 19.28
N ALA A 66 6.94 -7.98 20.07
CA ALA A 66 6.72 -8.51 21.44
C ALA A 66 6.04 -7.50 22.38
N LYS A 67 6.09 -6.20 22.07
CA LYS A 67 5.50 -5.11 22.87
C LYS A 67 4.25 -4.50 22.23
N ALA A 68 3.92 -4.89 21.01
CA ALA A 68 2.81 -4.31 20.26
C ALA A 68 1.45 -4.65 20.89
N ASP A 69 0.57 -3.65 20.96
CA ASP A 69 -0.83 -3.83 21.30
C ASP A 69 -1.65 -4.19 20.05
N LEU A 70 -1.28 -3.59 18.90
CA LEU A 70 -1.97 -3.76 17.62
C LEU A 70 -0.99 -4.08 16.49
N TYR A 71 -1.43 -4.90 15.55
CA TYR A 71 -0.83 -5.03 14.24
C TYR A 71 -1.87 -4.70 13.16
N PHE A 72 -1.63 -3.69 12.36
CA PHE A 72 -2.45 -3.33 11.22
C PHE A 72 -1.89 -3.98 9.95
N ALA A 73 -2.52 -5.06 9.52
CA ALA A 73 -2.21 -5.78 8.30
C ALA A 73 -2.92 -5.16 7.08
N ILE A 74 -2.38 -5.40 5.89
CA ILE A 74 -2.92 -4.91 4.61
C ILE A 74 -2.87 -5.97 3.50
N ASP A 75 -2.67 -7.24 3.87
CA ASP A 75 -2.67 -8.40 2.99
C ASP A 75 -1.50 -8.43 1.97
N VAL A 76 -0.30 -7.95 2.37
CA VAL A 76 0.92 -8.10 1.57
C VAL A 76 1.61 -9.45 1.84
N GLU A 77 2.40 -9.98 0.88
CA GLU A 77 3.01 -11.32 0.97
C GLU A 77 3.89 -11.51 2.21
N PHE A 78 4.58 -10.45 2.64
CA PHE A 78 5.31 -10.43 3.91
C PHE A 78 4.46 -10.95 5.07
N GLU A 79 3.21 -10.53 5.14
CA GLU A 79 2.29 -10.84 6.22
C GLU A 79 1.91 -12.33 6.23
N HIS A 80 1.71 -12.95 5.09
CA HIS A 80 1.37 -14.37 4.97
C HIS A 80 2.45 -15.26 5.63
N VAL A 81 3.71 -14.87 5.51
CA VAL A 81 4.84 -15.61 6.07
C VAL A 81 5.07 -15.29 7.55
N TRP A 82 4.89 -14.03 7.96
CA TRP A 82 5.36 -13.56 9.26
C TRP A 82 4.28 -13.39 10.33
N LEU A 83 3.01 -13.11 9.97
CA LEU A 83 1.94 -12.92 10.96
C LEU A 83 1.75 -14.12 11.89
N PRO A 84 1.77 -15.39 11.43
CA PRO A 84 1.67 -16.53 12.35
C PRO A 84 2.79 -16.56 13.39
N LYS A 85 4.01 -16.17 13.01
CA LYS A 85 5.18 -16.10 13.89
C LYS A 85 5.04 -14.95 14.90
N PHE A 86 4.52 -13.79 14.43
CA PHE A 86 4.26 -12.62 15.29
C PHE A 86 3.19 -12.91 16.34
N GLN A 87 2.10 -13.54 15.95
CA GLN A 87 1.05 -13.97 16.88
C GLN A 87 1.55 -15.01 17.89
N SER A 88 2.44 -15.92 17.47
CA SER A 88 3.08 -16.87 18.39
C SER A 88 4.00 -16.18 19.37
N LEU A 89 4.70 -15.11 18.95
CA LEU A 89 5.58 -14.32 19.82
C LEU A 89 4.79 -13.43 20.78
N ASN A 90 3.70 -12.85 20.33
CA ASN A 90 2.83 -11.97 21.11
C ASN A 90 1.35 -12.33 20.93
N PRO A 91 0.85 -13.34 21.67
CA PRO A 91 -0.56 -13.77 21.57
C PRO A 91 -1.58 -12.72 22.04
N LYS A 92 -1.13 -11.65 22.70
CA LYS A 92 -2.00 -10.56 23.18
C LYS A 92 -2.17 -9.44 22.14
N MET A 93 -1.32 -9.41 21.12
CA MET A 93 -1.40 -8.43 20.05
C MET A 93 -2.67 -8.66 19.22
N HIS A 94 -3.48 -7.62 19.08
CA HIS A 94 -4.65 -7.68 18.22
C HIS A 94 -4.23 -7.49 16.76
N LEU A 95 -4.56 -8.45 15.91
CA LEU A 95 -4.34 -8.41 14.47
C LEU A 95 -5.59 -7.84 13.78
N ILE A 96 -5.42 -6.77 13.00
CA ILE A 96 -6.48 -6.06 12.30
C ILE A 96 -6.17 -6.07 10.81
N ASP A 97 -7.03 -6.63 9.99
CA ASP A 97 -6.93 -6.51 8.53
C ASP A 97 -7.57 -5.19 8.08
N LEU A 98 -6.76 -4.27 7.59
CA LEU A 98 -7.21 -2.97 7.08
C LEU A 98 -7.85 -3.07 5.69
N SER A 99 -7.66 -4.20 5.00
CA SER A 99 -8.28 -4.45 3.69
C SER A 99 -9.71 -4.98 3.78
N ASP A 100 -10.24 -5.20 4.98
CA ASP A 100 -11.63 -5.59 5.20
C ASP A 100 -12.60 -4.62 4.52
N ASN A 101 -13.61 -5.16 3.83
CA ASN A 101 -14.60 -4.44 3.04
C ASN A 101 -14.06 -3.78 1.76
N ILE A 102 -12.84 -4.08 1.33
CA ILE A 102 -12.32 -3.71 0.02
C ILE A 102 -12.55 -4.85 -0.97
N THR A 103 -13.19 -4.55 -2.09
CA THR A 103 -13.35 -5.52 -3.18
C THR A 103 -12.01 -5.77 -3.84
N LYS A 104 -11.48 -6.97 -3.67
CA LYS A 104 -10.20 -7.36 -4.28
C LYS A 104 -10.34 -7.51 -5.80
N ILE A 105 -9.28 -7.14 -6.52
CA ILE A 105 -9.14 -7.35 -7.96
C ILE A 105 -8.04 -8.38 -8.24
N GLN A 106 -8.06 -8.96 -9.43
CA GLN A 106 -6.96 -9.85 -9.86
C GLN A 106 -5.71 -9.03 -10.18
N MET A 107 -4.54 -9.57 -9.86
CA MET A 107 -3.27 -8.99 -10.26
C MET A 107 -3.19 -8.97 -11.79
N GLN A 108 -3.03 -7.80 -12.39
CA GLN A 108 -2.82 -7.66 -13.82
C GLN A 108 -1.32 -7.87 -14.11
N GLY A 109 -0.99 -8.75 -15.04
CA GLY A 109 0.41 -9.03 -15.40
C GLY A 109 0.63 -10.41 -16.03
N LYS A 110 -0.41 -11.23 -16.16
CA LYS A 110 -0.36 -12.42 -16.99
C LYS A 110 -0.69 -12.02 -18.43
N HIS A 111 0.33 -11.75 -19.24
CA HIS A 111 0.17 -11.78 -20.68
C HIS A 111 -0.16 -13.24 -21.06
N GLU A 112 -1.41 -13.52 -21.40
CA GLU A 112 -1.76 -14.75 -22.11
C GLU A 112 -1.09 -14.69 -23.48
N CYS A 113 0.20 -15.04 -23.54
CA CYS A 113 0.79 -15.46 -24.78
C CYS A 113 0.06 -16.75 -25.14
N GLU A 114 -0.80 -16.72 -26.17
CA GLU A 114 -1.30 -17.93 -26.82
C GLU A 114 -0.09 -18.72 -27.36
N ALA A 115 0.56 -19.47 -26.47
CA ALA A 115 1.48 -20.53 -26.82
C ALA A 115 0.72 -21.83 -26.56
N ASN A 116 0.21 -22.42 -27.61
CA ASN A 116 -0.14 -23.83 -27.68
C ASN A 116 1.09 -24.68 -27.28
N ASP A 117 1.22 -24.97 -26.00
CA ASP A 117 2.07 -26.08 -25.53
C ASP A 117 1.34 -26.76 -24.37
N GLU A 118 0.73 -27.91 -24.72
CA GLU A 118 0.14 -28.86 -23.78
C GLU A 118 1.26 -29.47 -22.93
N HIS A 119 1.41 -29.03 -21.69
CA HIS A 119 1.94 -29.82 -20.61
C HIS A 119 1.29 -29.46 -19.30
N HIS A 120 0.22 -30.19 -18.97
CA HIS A 120 -0.34 -30.28 -17.63
C HIS A 120 0.67 -30.94 -16.69
N SER A 121 1.19 -30.25 -15.74
CA SER A 121 1.64 -30.83 -14.48
C SER A 121 0.82 -30.22 -13.35
N ALA A 122 -0.08 -31.06 -12.82
CA ALA A 122 -0.86 -30.77 -11.63
C ALA A 122 0.06 -30.59 -10.43
N HIS A 123 0.09 -29.38 -9.87
CA HIS A 123 0.39 -29.17 -8.46
C HIS A 123 -0.74 -28.33 -7.88
N GLU A 124 -1.49 -28.96 -6.99
CA GLU A 124 -2.49 -28.34 -6.15
C GLU A 124 -1.81 -27.38 -5.17
N GLU A 125 -2.59 -26.34 -4.84
CA GLU A 125 -2.51 -25.49 -3.66
C GLU A 125 -1.71 -24.19 -3.73
N HIS A 126 -2.47 -23.10 -3.86
CA HIS A 126 -2.66 -22.03 -2.86
C HIS A 126 -3.66 -21.00 -3.40
N LYS A 127 -4.87 -20.96 -2.83
CA LYS A 127 -6.02 -20.12 -3.25
C LYS A 127 -5.84 -18.59 -3.09
N HIS A 128 -4.61 -18.11 -2.89
CA HIS A 128 -4.27 -16.69 -2.87
C HIS A 128 -3.48 -16.23 -4.10
N GLU A 129 -3.19 -17.13 -5.04
CA GLU A 129 -2.53 -16.78 -6.30
C GLU A 129 -3.46 -15.98 -7.19
N GLY A 130 -3.24 -14.68 -7.28
CA GLY A 130 -3.86 -13.82 -8.25
C GLY A 130 -4.57 -12.56 -7.75
N GLN A 131 -4.77 -12.35 -6.46
CA GLN A 131 -5.34 -11.09 -5.96
C GLN A 131 -4.26 -10.02 -5.82
N ASP A 132 -4.57 -8.80 -6.29
CA ASP A 132 -3.69 -7.64 -6.17
C ASP A 132 -3.73 -7.12 -4.71
N PRO A 133 -2.60 -7.14 -3.97
CA PRO A 133 -2.56 -6.65 -2.59
C PRO A 133 -2.50 -5.11 -2.50
N HIS A 134 -2.22 -4.38 -3.60
CA HIS A 134 -1.90 -2.96 -3.60
C HIS A 134 -3.14 -2.05 -3.43
N VAL A 135 -4.03 -2.42 -2.53
CA VAL A 135 -5.34 -1.75 -2.29
C VAL A 135 -5.20 -0.26 -1.96
N TRP A 136 -4.10 0.15 -1.32
CA TRP A 136 -3.86 1.54 -0.90
C TRP A 136 -3.53 2.50 -2.06
N THR A 137 -3.42 2.01 -3.28
CA THR A 137 -3.12 2.85 -4.45
C THR A 137 -4.35 3.57 -5.03
N ALA A 138 -5.55 3.29 -4.53
CA ALA A 138 -6.77 3.99 -4.90
C ALA A 138 -7.35 4.83 -3.73
N PRO A 139 -7.68 6.12 -3.94
CA PRO A 139 -8.25 6.96 -2.89
C PRO A 139 -9.54 6.41 -2.26
N SER A 140 -10.41 5.79 -3.03
CA SER A 140 -11.63 5.14 -2.53
C SER A 140 -11.34 4.06 -1.48
N ASN A 141 -10.32 3.24 -1.71
CA ASN A 141 -9.91 2.19 -0.78
C ASN A 141 -9.22 2.78 0.47
N VAL A 142 -8.44 3.85 0.30
CA VAL A 142 -7.79 4.53 1.44
C VAL A 142 -8.81 5.12 2.40
N LYS A 143 -9.99 5.55 1.92
CA LYS A 143 -11.10 5.97 2.79
C LYS A 143 -11.61 4.80 3.66
N ILE A 144 -11.71 3.59 3.11
CA ILE A 144 -12.09 2.39 3.86
C ILE A 144 -11.01 2.03 4.89
N ILE A 145 -9.74 2.01 4.47
CA ILE A 145 -8.59 1.78 5.35
C ILE A 145 -8.59 2.76 6.53
N ALA A 146 -8.81 4.05 6.26
CA ALA A 146 -8.87 5.09 7.29
C ALA A 146 -10.01 4.86 8.30
N GLN A 147 -11.18 4.43 7.83
CA GLN A 147 -12.31 4.06 8.69
C GLN A 147 -11.96 2.85 9.57
N ASN A 148 -11.33 1.83 9.01
CA ASN A 148 -10.91 0.63 9.76
C ASN A 148 -9.88 0.98 10.85
N ILE A 149 -8.91 1.85 10.55
CA ILE A 149 -7.96 2.40 11.53
C ILE A 149 -8.72 3.13 12.65
N TYR A 150 -9.60 4.06 12.31
CA TYR A 150 -10.36 4.83 13.29
C TYR A 150 -11.22 3.94 14.18
N HIS A 151 -11.96 2.98 13.62
CA HIS A 151 -12.81 2.08 14.40
C HIS A 151 -12.00 1.25 15.38
N THR A 152 -10.82 0.80 14.98
CA THR A 152 -9.90 0.07 15.85
C THR A 152 -9.40 0.96 16.98
N LEU A 153 -8.86 2.13 16.67
CA LEU A 153 -8.32 3.05 17.68
C LEU A 153 -9.40 3.51 18.67
N LYS A 154 -10.61 3.81 18.19
CA LYS A 154 -11.76 4.15 19.04
C LYS A 154 -12.13 3.01 19.99
N LYS A 155 -12.02 1.75 19.55
CA LYS A 155 -12.32 0.58 20.38
C LYS A 155 -11.26 0.35 21.44
N GLU A 156 -9.99 0.48 21.08
CA GLU A 156 -8.86 0.22 21.99
C GLU A 156 -8.61 1.38 22.98
N ASP A 157 -8.92 2.61 22.56
CA ASP A 157 -8.77 3.81 23.37
C ASP A 157 -9.99 4.76 23.23
N PRO A 158 -11.12 4.39 23.85
CA PRO A 158 -12.36 5.16 23.73
C PRO A 158 -12.30 6.55 24.33
N VAL A 159 -11.37 6.82 25.23
CA VAL A 159 -11.20 8.15 25.86
C VAL A 159 -10.72 9.18 24.83
N ASN A 160 -9.94 8.78 23.84
CA ASN A 160 -9.43 9.62 22.77
C ASN A 160 -10.26 9.51 21.46
N ALA A 161 -11.46 8.93 21.50
CA ALA A 161 -12.30 8.71 20.32
C ALA A 161 -12.57 9.97 19.49
N ASP A 162 -12.87 11.10 20.17
CA ASP A 162 -13.13 12.39 19.49
C ASP A 162 -11.86 12.97 18.85
N TYR A 163 -10.71 12.76 19.47
CA TYR A 163 -9.42 13.14 18.91
C TYR A 163 -9.14 12.37 17.60
N TYR A 164 -9.32 11.05 17.61
CA TYR A 164 -9.18 10.22 16.42
C TYR A 164 -10.20 10.58 15.33
N LYS A 165 -11.45 10.89 15.73
CA LYS A 165 -12.49 11.30 14.78
C LYS A 165 -12.13 12.59 14.06
N LYS A 166 -11.65 13.60 14.80
CA LYS A 166 -11.20 14.87 14.21
C LYS A 166 -10.05 14.66 13.23
N ASN A 167 -9.08 13.83 13.58
CA ASN A 167 -7.94 13.52 12.72
C ASN A 167 -8.38 12.74 11.48
N LEU A 168 -9.30 11.77 11.64
CA LEU A 168 -9.90 11.04 10.52
C LEU A 168 -10.55 12.03 9.53
N ASP A 169 -11.35 12.97 10.01
CA ASP A 169 -12.05 13.92 9.12
C ASP A 169 -11.07 14.78 8.33
N ILE A 170 -9.97 15.23 8.97
CA ILE A 170 -8.89 15.95 8.28
C ILE A 170 -8.21 15.05 7.24
N PHE A 171 -7.91 13.80 7.59
CA PHE A 171 -7.28 12.87 6.67
C PHE A 171 -8.18 12.55 5.48
N LEU A 172 -9.47 12.27 5.70
CA LEU A 172 -10.43 12.00 4.63
C LEU A 172 -10.57 13.21 3.69
N ALA A 173 -10.60 14.43 4.21
CA ALA A 173 -10.62 15.65 3.38
C ALA A 173 -9.36 15.76 2.50
N SER A 174 -8.20 15.35 2.99
CA SER A 174 -6.97 15.32 2.18
C SER A 174 -6.99 14.24 1.09
N VAL A 175 -7.62 13.09 1.38
CA VAL A 175 -7.82 12.01 0.40
C VAL A 175 -8.80 12.46 -0.69
N ASP A 176 -9.90 13.15 -0.33
CA ASP A 176 -10.86 13.70 -1.28
C ASP A 176 -10.22 14.75 -2.19
N GLU A 177 -9.37 15.63 -1.65
CA GLU A 177 -8.64 16.63 -2.43
C GLU A 177 -7.64 15.99 -3.40
N THR A 178 -6.95 14.92 -2.96
CA THR A 178 -6.05 14.14 -3.82
C THR A 178 -6.81 13.51 -4.98
N ASP A 179 -7.94 12.88 -4.71
CA ASP A 179 -8.81 12.25 -5.70
C ASP A 179 -9.31 13.27 -6.73
N ARG A 180 -9.80 14.43 -6.27
CA ARG A 180 -10.25 15.54 -7.11
C ARG A 180 -9.14 16.03 -8.05
N GLN A 181 -7.93 16.26 -7.52
CA GLN A 181 -6.77 16.69 -8.32
C GLN A 181 -6.41 15.66 -9.39
N ILE A 182 -6.43 14.37 -9.09
CA ILE A 182 -6.14 13.31 -10.04
C ILE A 182 -7.20 13.30 -11.15
N ILE A 183 -8.49 13.38 -10.80
CA ILE A 183 -9.59 13.46 -11.77
C ILE A 183 -9.39 14.65 -12.71
N ASP A 184 -9.09 15.84 -12.17
CA ASP A 184 -8.86 17.06 -12.96
C ASP A 184 -7.66 16.91 -13.91
N ILE A 185 -6.58 16.26 -13.46
CA ILE A 185 -5.38 16.00 -14.26
C ILE A 185 -5.68 15.04 -15.41
N LEU A 186 -6.43 13.97 -15.13
CA LEU A 186 -6.70 12.89 -16.08
C LEU A 186 -7.90 13.18 -17.00
N SER A 187 -8.69 14.24 -16.74
CA SER A 187 -9.93 14.58 -17.45
C SER A 187 -9.81 14.70 -18.97
N SER A 188 -8.60 14.95 -19.49
CA SER A 188 -8.31 15.09 -20.91
C SER A 188 -7.88 13.79 -21.60
N LEU A 189 -7.76 12.71 -20.86
CA LEU A 189 -7.38 11.40 -21.40
C LEU A 189 -8.61 10.66 -21.93
N GLU A 190 -8.36 9.80 -22.91
CA GLU A 190 -9.37 8.86 -23.40
C GLU A 190 -9.61 7.75 -22.38
N GLU A 191 -10.82 7.19 -22.34
CA GLU A 191 -11.11 6.01 -21.52
C GLU A 191 -10.25 4.82 -21.97
N GLY A 192 -9.79 4.01 -20.99
CA GLY A 192 -8.93 2.87 -21.26
C GLY A 192 -7.48 3.23 -21.60
N GLN A 193 -7.05 4.50 -21.38
CA GLN A 193 -5.65 4.89 -21.58
C GLN A 193 -4.72 3.94 -20.85
N LYS A 194 -3.74 3.36 -21.56
CA LYS A 194 -2.74 2.49 -20.97
C LYS A 194 -1.51 3.24 -20.48
N PHE A 195 -0.91 2.74 -19.42
CA PHE A 195 0.40 3.18 -18.92
C PHE A 195 1.25 1.99 -18.51
N MET A 196 2.57 2.09 -18.69
CA MET A 196 3.47 0.97 -18.48
C MET A 196 4.18 1.07 -17.13
N VAL A 197 4.23 -0.04 -16.41
CA VAL A 197 4.86 -0.17 -15.10
C VAL A 197 5.83 -1.36 -15.11
N PHE A 198 6.91 -1.31 -14.34
CA PHE A 198 7.77 -2.48 -14.22
C PHE A 198 7.04 -3.60 -13.46
N HIS A 199 6.71 -3.38 -12.21
CA HIS A 199 5.91 -4.30 -11.37
C HIS A 199 4.45 -3.83 -11.27
N PRO A 200 3.44 -4.70 -11.43
CA PRO A 200 2.02 -4.34 -11.56
C PRO A 200 1.36 -3.94 -10.22
N SER A 201 1.83 -2.88 -9.59
CA SER A 201 1.35 -2.40 -8.28
C SER A 201 0.30 -1.28 -8.34
N TRP A 202 -0.22 -0.95 -9.52
CA TRP A 202 -1.12 0.18 -9.73
C TRP A 202 -2.50 -0.21 -10.26
N GLY A 203 -2.89 -1.48 -10.09
CA GLY A 203 -4.16 -2.02 -10.60
C GLY A 203 -5.39 -1.30 -10.04
N TYR A 204 -5.40 -1.00 -8.74
CA TYR A 204 -6.52 -0.25 -8.13
C TYR A 204 -6.55 1.21 -8.56
N PHE A 205 -5.38 1.85 -8.76
CA PHE A 205 -5.30 3.19 -9.34
C PHE A 205 -5.85 3.19 -10.77
N ALA A 206 -5.40 2.28 -11.60
CA ALA A 206 -5.87 2.14 -12.98
C ALA A 206 -7.39 1.96 -13.04
N LYS A 207 -7.93 1.04 -12.24
CA LYS A 207 -9.38 0.79 -12.14
C LYS A 207 -10.17 2.02 -11.67
N ALA A 208 -9.65 2.76 -10.68
CA ALA A 208 -10.33 3.94 -10.12
C ALA A 208 -10.52 5.05 -11.16
N TYR A 209 -9.62 5.15 -12.14
CA TYR A 209 -9.62 6.21 -13.15
C TYR A 209 -9.85 5.70 -14.57
N ASN A 210 -10.42 4.50 -14.69
CA ASN A 210 -10.81 3.91 -15.99
C ASN A 210 -9.63 3.78 -16.96
N MET A 211 -8.47 3.37 -16.42
CA MET A 211 -7.21 3.14 -17.14
C MET A 211 -6.78 1.68 -17.02
N GLU A 212 -5.75 1.32 -17.77
CA GLU A 212 -5.15 -0.02 -17.74
C GLU A 212 -3.64 0.07 -17.53
N GLN A 213 -3.11 -0.72 -16.57
CA GLN A 213 -1.66 -0.87 -16.42
C GLN A 213 -1.15 -2.03 -17.27
N VAL A 214 0.00 -1.84 -17.92
CA VAL A 214 0.75 -2.86 -18.65
C VAL A 214 2.03 -3.15 -17.88
N ALA A 215 2.19 -4.38 -17.37
CA ALA A 215 3.38 -4.76 -16.64
C ALA A 215 4.54 -5.11 -17.57
N VAL A 216 5.77 -4.70 -17.23
CA VAL A 216 6.99 -5.08 -17.93
C VAL A 216 7.47 -6.46 -17.49
N GLU A 217 7.40 -6.75 -16.18
CA GLU A 217 7.77 -8.06 -15.65
C GLU A 217 6.75 -9.13 -16.05
N VAL A 218 7.23 -10.35 -16.19
CA VAL A 218 6.41 -11.55 -16.45
C VAL A 218 6.61 -12.51 -15.30
N GLU A 219 5.54 -12.80 -14.54
CA GLU A 219 5.57 -13.68 -13.36
C GLU A 219 6.66 -13.28 -12.32
N GLY A 220 6.80 -11.99 -12.05
CA GLY A 220 7.81 -11.48 -11.12
C GLY A 220 9.26 -11.52 -11.63
N LYS A 221 9.48 -11.76 -12.92
CA LYS A 221 10.81 -11.87 -13.55
C LYS A 221 10.98 -10.88 -14.69
N GLU A 222 12.24 -10.59 -15.03
CA GLU A 222 12.54 -9.84 -16.26
C GLU A 222 12.04 -10.60 -17.50
N PRO A 223 11.43 -9.89 -18.49
CA PRO A 223 10.87 -10.52 -19.69
C PRO A 223 11.95 -11.16 -20.54
N LYS A 224 11.62 -12.30 -21.15
CA LYS A 224 12.46 -12.95 -22.16
C LYS A 224 12.48 -12.13 -23.46
N PRO A 225 13.43 -12.35 -24.39
CA PRO A 225 13.54 -11.58 -25.63
C PRO A 225 12.27 -11.51 -26.47
N LYS A 226 11.47 -12.58 -26.54
CA LYS A 226 10.20 -12.60 -27.28
C LYS A 226 9.14 -11.72 -26.61
N GLU A 227 9.06 -11.79 -25.27
CA GLU A 227 8.15 -10.99 -24.45
C GLU A 227 8.52 -9.51 -24.55
N LEU A 228 9.81 -9.19 -24.54
CA LEU A 228 10.29 -7.81 -24.73
C LEU A 228 9.88 -7.22 -26.08
N ILE A 229 9.94 -7.99 -27.17
CA ILE A 229 9.48 -7.56 -28.50
C ILE A 229 7.98 -7.27 -28.48
N TYR A 230 7.19 -8.11 -27.82
CA TYR A 230 5.75 -7.91 -27.65
C TYR A 230 5.44 -6.63 -26.87
N LEU A 231 6.09 -6.45 -25.71
CA LEU A 231 5.95 -5.26 -24.88
C LEU A 231 6.32 -3.95 -25.61
N LEU A 232 7.38 -3.98 -26.43
CA LEU A 232 7.76 -2.84 -27.28
C LEU A 232 6.68 -2.48 -28.31
N LYS A 233 6.09 -3.51 -28.93
CA LYS A 233 5.02 -3.33 -29.91
C LYS A 233 3.78 -2.74 -29.23
N GLU A 234 3.34 -3.35 -28.13
CA GLU A 234 2.19 -2.87 -27.35
C GLU A 234 2.38 -1.44 -26.87
N ALA A 235 3.50 -1.12 -26.25
CA ALA A 235 3.80 0.22 -25.77
C ALA A 235 3.77 1.29 -26.88
N LYS A 236 4.18 0.90 -28.11
CA LYS A 236 4.14 1.78 -29.28
C LYS A 236 2.70 1.97 -29.81
N GLU A 237 1.93 0.91 -29.92
CA GLU A 237 0.54 0.92 -30.38
C GLU A 237 -0.34 1.74 -29.43
N GLU A 238 -0.17 1.56 -28.11
CA GLU A 238 -0.89 2.25 -27.05
C GLU A 238 -0.35 3.67 -26.75
N LYS A 239 0.67 4.12 -27.46
CA LYS A 239 1.28 5.46 -27.32
C LYS A 239 1.65 5.79 -25.87
N VAL A 240 2.21 4.81 -25.15
CA VAL A 240 2.64 4.96 -23.76
C VAL A 240 3.57 6.17 -23.62
N LYS A 241 3.34 7.00 -22.59
CA LYS A 241 4.07 8.27 -22.38
C LYS A 241 5.30 8.14 -21.49
N ALA A 242 5.32 7.13 -20.62
CA ALA A 242 6.42 6.87 -19.71
C ALA A 242 6.40 5.41 -19.24
N ILE A 243 7.52 4.92 -18.71
CA ILE A 243 7.58 3.65 -17.99
C ILE A 243 7.85 3.98 -16.52
N PHE A 244 6.97 3.49 -15.65
CA PHE A 244 7.13 3.64 -14.22
C PHE A 244 7.93 2.48 -13.64
N THR A 245 8.94 2.80 -12.83
CA THR A 245 9.77 1.81 -12.12
C THR A 245 9.74 2.08 -10.62
N GLN A 246 9.89 1.03 -9.83
CA GLN A 246 9.97 1.14 -8.37
C GLN A 246 11.43 1.08 -7.91
N PRO A 247 11.80 1.73 -6.80
CA PRO A 247 13.17 1.69 -6.25
C PRO A 247 13.63 0.27 -5.87
N GLU A 248 12.68 -0.61 -5.57
CA GLU A 248 12.90 -1.98 -5.10
C GLU A 248 13.30 -2.96 -6.23
N PHE A 249 13.17 -2.54 -7.50
CA PHE A 249 13.43 -3.37 -8.67
C PHE A 249 14.51 -2.79 -9.58
N SER A 250 15.12 -3.66 -10.40
CA SER A 250 16.03 -3.26 -11.48
C SER A 250 15.26 -2.45 -12.56
N ASP A 251 15.84 -1.37 -13.02
CA ASP A 251 15.28 -0.56 -14.10
C ASP A 251 15.92 -0.82 -15.48
N THR A 252 16.75 -1.86 -15.59
CA THR A 252 17.53 -2.16 -16.81
C THR A 252 16.64 -2.38 -18.02
N VAL A 253 15.65 -3.25 -17.91
CA VAL A 253 14.72 -3.57 -19.00
C VAL A 253 13.83 -2.37 -19.34
N ALA A 254 13.33 -1.66 -18.30
CA ALA A 254 12.55 -0.45 -18.49
C ALA A 254 13.33 0.62 -19.29
N LYS A 255 14.62 0.78 -19.01
CA LYS A 255 15.50 1.68 -19.77
C LYS A 255 15.70 1.27 -21.22
N ILE A 256 15.78 -0.03 -21.51
CA ILE A 256 15.86 -0.54 -22.89
C ILE A 256 14.61 -0.16 -23.67
N ILE A 257 13.43 -0.46 -23.10
CA ILE A 257 12.13 -0.14 -23.73
C ILE A 257 11.99 1.37 -23.91
N ALA A 258 12.26 2.15 -22.87
CA ALA A 258 12.15 3.61 -22.88
C ALA A 258 13.06 4.26 -23.93
N LYS A 259 14.30 3.76 -24.11
CA LYS A 259 15.24 4.23 -25.13
C LYS A 259 14.71 3.97 -26.53
N GLU A 260 14.16 2.78 -26.79
CA GLU A 260 13.62 2.42 -28.12
C GLU A 260 12.39 3.27 -28.47
N LEU A 261 11.54 3.57 -27.48
CA LEU A 261 10.33 4.36 -27.65
C LEU A 261 10.53 5.88 -27.51
N GLN A 262 11.74 6.31 -27.12
CA GLN A 262 12.07 7.73 -26.83
C GLN A 262 11.16 8.36 -25.76
N ILE A 263 10.83 7.59 -24.72
CA ILE A 263 10.01 8.02 -23.58
C ILE A 263 10.82 7.99 -22.27
N PRO A 264 10.44 8.75 -21.23
CA PRO A 264 11.16 8.74 -19.96
C PRO A 264 10.90 7.48 -19.14
N VAL A 265 11.87 7.09 -18.31
CA VAL A 265 11.69 6.21 -17.16
C VAL A 265 11.47 7.07 -15.93
N VAL A 266 10.35 6.88 -15.25
CA VAL A 266 9.98 7.66 -14.07
C VAL A 266 9.94 6.75 -12.84
N LYS A 267 10.71 7.12 -11.80
CA LYS A 267 10.70 6.37 -10.54
C LYS A 267 9.52 6.80 -9.69
N VAL A 268 8.67 5.83 -9.36
CA VAL A 268 7.53 5.98 -8.44
C VAL A 268 7.49 4.76 -7.54
N SER A 269 7.09 4.93 -6.29
CA SER A 269 6.97 3.79 -5.38
C SER A 269 5.55 3.69 -4.83
N PRO A 270 4.90 2.52 -4.93
CA PRO A 270 3.63 2.29 -4.23
C PRO A 270 3.80 2.38 -2.70
N LEU A 271 5.05 2.31 -2.21
CA LEU A 271 5.42 2.38 -0.80
C LEU A 271 5.82 3.80 -0.35
N SER A 272 5.50 4.85 -1.12
CA SER A 272 5.84 6.23 -0.76
C SER A 272 5.13 6.70 0.52
N ALA A 273 5.88 7.34 1.42
CA ALA A 273 5.30 8.03 2.58
C ALA A 273 4.45 9.24 2.16
N ASN A 274 4.84 9.93 1.09
CA ASN A 274 4.12 11.06 0.50
C ASN A 274 3.06 10.54 -0.48
N TRP A 275 2.11 9.76 0.05
CA TRP A 275 1.13 9.03 -0.73
C TRP A 275 0.36 9.91 -1.72
N SER A 276 -0.18 11.04 -1.27
CA SER A 276 -0.96 11.97 -2.10
C SER A 276 -0.15 12.55 -3.25
N GLU A 277 1.02 13.12 -2.94
CA GLU A 277 1.91 13.72 -3.93
C GLU A 277 2.37 12.69 -4.98
N ASN A 278 2.65 11.47 -4.53
CA ASN A 278 3.08 10.38 -5.40
C ASN A 278 1.97 10.00 -6.40
N LEU A 279 0.71 9.86 -5.98
CA LEU A 279 -0.42 9.57 -6.89
C LEU A 279 -0.67 10.72 -7.87
N ILE A 280 -0.61 11.97 -7.40
CA ILE A 280 -0.74 13.16 -8.27
C ILE A 280 0.37 13.19 -9.30
N ASN A 281 1.62 12.88 -8.91
CA ASN A 281 2.74 12.83 -9.84
C ASN A 281 2.56 11.76 -10.93
N ILE A 282 2.11 10.56 -10.56
CA ILE A 282 1.77 9.50 -11.51
C ILE A 282 0.73 10.00 -12.51
N ALA A 283 -0.36 10.60 -12.03
CA ALA A 283 -1.41 11.15 -12.88
C ALA A 283 -0.87 12.20 -13.87
N LYS A 284 -0.02 13.13 -13.40
CA LYS A 284 0.62 14.15 -14.26
C LYS A 284 1.45 13.52 -15.36
N VAL A 285 2.30 12.55 -15.04
CA VAL A 285 3.16 11.89 -16.02
C VAL A 285 2.33 11.14 -17.06
N ILE A 286 1.29 10.40 -16.63
CA ILE A 286 0.38 9.70 -17.58
C ILE A 286 -0.31 10.71 -18.50
N ALA A 287 -0.73 11.86 -17.97
CA ALA A 287 -1.35 12.93 -18.76
C ALA A 287 -0.36 13.73 -19.63
N GLY A 288 0.94 13.44 -19.56
CA GLY A 288 1.99 14.20 -20.24
C GLY A 288 2.12 15.66 -19.73
N LYS A 289 1.72 15.89 -18.48
CA LYS A 289 1.82 17.18 -17.78
C LYS A 289 3.00 17.07 -16.80
N ASN A 290 4.12 17.72 -17.09
CA ASN A 290 5.31 17.81 -16.22
C ASN A 290 5.25 19.03 -15.32
#